data_37a5fc7d213239ad0f9df0afe412eaca
#
_entry.id   37a5fc7d213239ad0f9df0afe412eaca
#
_cell.length_a   1.000
_cell.length_b   1.000
_cell.length_c   1.000
_cell.angle_alpha   90.00
_cell.angle_beta   90.00
_cell.angle_gamma   90.00
#
_symmetry.space_group_name_H-M   'P 1'
#
loop_
_entity.id
_entity.type
_entity.pdbx_description
1 polymer ?
#
loop_
_entity_poly.entity_id
_entity_poly.type
_entity_poly.pdbx_seq_one_letter_code
_entity_poly.pdbx_strand_id
1 'polypeptide(L)'
;MELDKSTRKPYVRPVKANWWTNKGFYIAYMLREGTCIPVLLFVLELLWLYGCIAVGAASSDLGGIQKLLFAQKVIQHPVTILFNILVLVATLYHAFTWFNLMPKAQRVIIKNKLLDGKYFVIALYALTILVTIFGAVCFFTDFLWIFLK
;
A
#
# COMPACT_ATOMS: atom_id res chain seq x y z
N MET A 1 -24.64 -49.73 11.01
CA MET A 1 -23.66 -49.00 11.84
C MET A 1 -24.18 -47.58 11.92
N GLU A 2 -25.01 -47.30 12.93
CA GLU A 2 -25.54 -45.96 13.15
C GLU A 2 -24.39 -45.06 13.61
N LEU A 3 -24.15 -44.01 12.83
CA LEU A 3 -23.19 -42.97 13.21
C LEU A 3 -23.70 -42.29 14.48
N ASP A 4 -22.91 -42.39 15.54
CA ASP A 4 -23.12 -41.71 16.81
C ASP A 4 -23.47 -40.23 16.55
N LYS A 5 -24.75 -39.88 16.78
CA LYS A 5 -25.21 -38.51 16.73
C LYS A 5 -24.46 -37.73 17.82
N SER A 6 -23.43 -37.02 17.43
CA SER A 6 -22.67 -36.12 18.29
C SER A 6 -23.62 -35.43 19.30
N THR A 7 -23.51 -35.78 20.55
CA THR A 7 -24.27 -35.16 21.67
C THR A 7 -23.85 -33.72 21.95
N ARG A 8 -22.89 -33.20 21.18
CA ARG A 8 -22.44 -31.82 21.31
C ARG A 8 -23.48 -30.87 20.71
N LYS A 9 -24.06 -30.04 21.55
CA LYS A 9 -24.94 -28.97 21.12
C LYS A 9 -24.17 -28.04 20.14
N PRO A 10 -24.74 -27.65 18.99
CA PRO A 10 -24.10 -26.72 18.09
C PRO A 10 -23.84 -25.42 18.83
N TYR A 11 -22.58 -25.01 18.90
CA TYR A 11 -22.20 -23.77 19.52
C TYR A 11 -22.42 -22.63 18.52
N VAL A 12 -23.51 -21.86 18.69
CA VAL A 12 -23.76 -20.65 17.93
C VAL A 12 -23.20 -19.47 18.72
N ARG A 13 -22.08 -18.94 18.28
CA ARG A 13 -21.47 -17.73 18.87
C ARG A 13 -22.21 -16.50 18.36
N PRO A 14 -22.93 -15.74 19.21
CA PRO A 14 -23.55 -14.49 18.78
C PRO A 14 -22.46 -13.42 18.61
N VAL A 15 -22.05 -13.17 17.35
CA VAL A 15 -21.07 -12.13 17.01
C VAL A 15 -21.83 -10.93 16.45
N LYS A 16 -21.79 -9.81 17.15
CA LYS A 16 -22.36 -8.54 16.65
C LYS A 16 -21.53 -8.01 15.46
N ALA A 17 -22.18 -7.33 14.50
CA ALA A 17 -21.50 -6.76 13.33
C ALA A 17 -20.38 -5.77 13.71
N ASN A 18 -20.50 -5.10 14.84
CA ASN A 18 -19.51 -4.16 15.37
C ASN A 18 -18.55 -4.77 16.42
N TRP A 19 -18.32 -6.09 16.40
CA TRP A 19 -17.47 -6.79 17.38
C TRP A 19 -16.06 -6.20 17.49
N TRP A 20 -15.54 -5.65 16.39
CA TRP A 20 -14.20 -5.07 16.29
C TRP A 20 -14.05 -3.73 17.04
N THR A 21 -15.15 -3.04 17.36
CA THR A 21 -15.10 -1.77 18.12
C THR A 21 -14.87 -1.98 19.62
N ASN A 22 -15.00 -3.22 20.12
CA ASN A 22 -14.94 -3.53 21.54
C ASN A 22 -13.54 -3.38 22.16
N LYS A 23 -12.47 -3.44 21.35
CA LYS A 23 -11.08 -3.34 21.82
C LYS A 23 -10.25 -2.51 20.84
N GLY A 24 -9.41 -1.61 21.38
CA GLY A 24 -8.53 -0.76 20.58
C GLY A 24 -7.61 -1.53 19.62
N PHE A 25 -7.19 -2.74 20.01
CA PHE A 25 -6.40 -3.62 19.13
C PHE A 25 -7.14 -4.00 17.84
N TYR A 26 -8.44 -4.32 17.93
CA TYR A 26 -9.25 -4.65 16.76
C TYR A 26 -9.51 -3.42 15.89
N ILE A 27 -9.68 -2.24 16.50
CA ILE A 27 -9.83 -0.97 15.76
C ILE A 27 -8.55 -0.70 14.96
N ALA A 28 -7.38 -0.80 15.58
CA ALA A 28 -6.10 -0.61 14.91
C ALA A 28 -5.89 -1.62 13.78
N TYR A 29 -6.30 -2.88 13.98
CA TYR A 29 -6.26 -3.92 12.95
C TYR A 29 -7.15 -3.54 11.76
N MET A 30 -8.42 -3.19 12.00
CA MET A 30 -9.37 -2.83 10.95
C MET A 30 -8.96 -1.55 10.22
N LEU A 31 -8.39 -0.57 10.95
CA LEU A 31 -7.83 0.64 10.36
C LEU A 31 -6.69 0.30 9.40
N ARG A 32 -5.78 -0.58 9.81
CA ARG A 32 -4.69 -1.05 8.95
C ARG A 32 -5.20 -1.72 7.68
N GLU A 33 -6.16 -2.64 7.79
CA GLU A 33 -6.75 -3.27 6.60
C GLU A 33 -7.48 -2.27 5.72
N GLY A 34 -8.16 -1.27 6.33
CA GLY A 34 -8.84 -0.18 5.63
C GLY A 34 -7.89 0.70 4.80
N THR A 35 -6.60 0.79 5.17
CA THR A 35 -5.60 1.55 4.37
C THR A 35 -5.34 0.96 2.99
N CYS A 36 -5.73 -0.28 2.71
CA CYS A 36 -5.64 -0.87 1.37
C CYS A 36 -6.53 -0.16 0.35
N ILE A 37 -7.66 0.42 0.79
CA ILE A 37 -8.61 1.10 -0.11
C ILE A 37 -7.98 2.35 -0.74
N PRO A 38 -7.48 3.35 0.02
CA PRO A 38 -6.84 4.52 -0.59
C PRO A 38 -5.61 4.15 -1.42
N VAL A 39 -4.84 3.13 -1.02
CA VAL A 39 -3.69 2.66 -1.82
C VAL A 39 -4.15 2.08 -3.16
N LEU A 40 -5.23 1.29 -3.18
CA LEU A 40 -5.80 0.77 -4.43
C LEU A 40 -6.26 1.91 -5.35
N LEU A 41 -6.97 2.90 -4.80
CA LEU A 41 -7.42 4.06 -5.57
C LEU A 41 -6.25 4.86 -6.15
N PHE A 42 -5.16 4.99 -5.41
CA PHE A 42 -3.93 5.61 -5.90
C PHE A 42 -3.29 4.82 -7.05
N VAL A 43 -3.26 3.50 -6.98
CA VAL A 43 -2.78 2.67 -8.11
C VAL A 43 -3.64 2.88 -9.36
N LEU A 44 -4.96 3.00 -9.20
CA LEU A 44 -5.86 3.32 -10.32
C LEU A 44 -5.59 4.73 -10.87
N GLU A 45 -5.31 5.72 -10.02
CA GLU A 45 -4.88 7.06 -10.42
C GLU A 45 -3.59 7.01 -11.25
N LEU A 46 -2.58 6.26 -10.80
CA LEU A 46 -1.32 6.08 -11.54
C LEU A 46 -1.53 5.38 -12.89
N LEU A 47 -2.36 4.36 -12.96
CA LEU A 47 -2.70 3.66 -14.20
C LEU A 47 -3.40 4.59 -15.19
N TRP A 48 -4.36 5.39 -14.71
CA TRP A 48 -5.03 6.39 -15.51
C TRP A 48 -4.05 7.45 -16.03
N LEU A 49 -3.18 7.98 -15.16
CA LEU A 49 -2.13 8.94 -15.51
C LEU A 49 -1.20 8.36 -16.57
N TYR A 50 -0.73 7.13 -16.38
CA TYR A 50 0.10 6.44 -17.36
C TYR A 50 -0.61 6.33 -18.72
N GLY A 51 -1.89 5.97 -18.72
CA GLY A 51 -2.71 5.93 -19.94
C GLY A 51 -2.78 7.28 -20.65
N CYS A 52 -2.97 8.38 -19.91
CA CYS A 52 -2.98 9.74 -20.46
C CYS A 52 -1.63 10.11 -21.08
N ILE A 53 -0.52 9.80 -20.42
CA ILE A 53 0.84 10.08 -20.89
C ILE A 53 1.15 9.23 -22.13
N ALA A 54 0.85 7.92 -22.10
CA ALA A 54 1.12 7.01 -23.20
C ALA A 54 0.37 7.44 -24.48
N VAL A 55 -0.91 7.76 -24.35
CA VAL A 55 -1.73 8.23 -25.48
C VAL A 55 -1.28 9.62 -25.93
N GLY A 56 -0.98 10.52 -24.99
CA GLY A 56 -0.50 11.86 -25.31
C GLY A 56 0.85 11.88 -26.03
N ALA A 57 1.77 11.00 -25.61
CA ALA A 57 3.08 10.86 -26.25
C ALA A 57 3.01 10.16 -27.63
N ALA A 58 2.06 9.23 -27.82
CA ALA A 58 1.87 8.52 -29.08
C ALA A 58 1.12 9.36 -30.15
N SER A 59 0.40 10.39 -29.73
CA SER A 59 -0.41 11.23 -30.61
C SER A 59 0.33 12.51 -30.95
N SER A 60 0.58 12.74 -32.23
CA SER A 60 1.15 14.02 -32.73
C SER A 60 0.08 15.10 -32.97
N ASP A 61 -1.16 14.82 -32.63
CA ASP A 61 -2.32 15.68 -32.83
C ASP A 61 -2.64 16.54 -31.58
N LEU A 62 -3.51 17.53 -31.77
CA LEU A 62 -4.00 18.39 -30.68
C LEU A 62 -4.71 17.60 -29.57
N GLY A 63 -5.31 16.45 -29.90
CA GLY A 63 -5.99 15.60 -28.94
C GLY A 63 -5.05 14.97 -27.91
N GLY A 64 -3.83 14.59 -28.31
CA GLY A 64 -2.81 14.11 -27.40
C GLY A 64 -2.35 15.17 -26.40
N ILE A 65 -2.10 16.38 -26.89
CA ILE A 65 -1.71 17.52 -26.06
C ILE A 65 -2.82 17.87 -25.04
N GLN A 66 -4.08 17.87 -25.48
CA GLN A 66 -5.21 18.14 -24.58
C GLN A 66 -5.31 17.12 -23.44
N LYS A 67 -5.05 15.83 -23.69
CA LYS A 67 -5.04 14.78 -22.66
C LYS A 67 -3.94 15.01 -21.62
N LEU A 68 -2.74 15.40 -22.06
CA LEU A 68 -1.63 15.73 -21.15
C LEU A 68 -1.95 16.94 -20.27
N LEU A 69 -2.49 18.02 -20.86
CA LEU A 69 -2.90 19.21 -20.11
C LEU A 69 -4.04 18.90 -19.13
N PHE A 70 -4.98 18.04 -19.50
CA PHE A 70 -6.04 17.60 -18.61
C PHE A 70 -5.48 16.79 -17.44
N ALA A 71 -4.59 15.81 -17.69
CA ALA A 71 -3.93 15.04 -16.66
C ALA A 71 -3.15 15.94 -15.69
N GLN A 72 -2.42 16.91 -16.20
CA GLN A 72 -1.71 17.90 -15.37
C GLN A 72 -2.67 18.69 -14.46
N LYS A 73 -3.79 19.19 -14.99
CA LYS A 73 -4.80 19.90 -14.19
C LYS A 73 -5.38 19.01 -13.08
N VAL A 74 -5.65 17.75 -13.36
CA VAL A 74 -6.19 16.81 -12.37
C VAL A 74 -5.19 16.58 -11.24
N ILE A 75 -3.91 16.33 -11.54
CA ILE A 75 -2.87 16.09 -10.54
C ILE A 75 -2.61 17.33 -9.68
N GLN A 76 -2.64 18.51 -10.28
CA GLN A 76 -2.43 19.78 -9.57
C GLN A 76 -3.68 20.28 -8.83
N HIS A 77 -4.80 19.59 -8.96
CA HIS A 77 -6.01 19.98 -8.26
C HIS A 77 -5.87 19.78 -6.75
N PRO A 78 -6.28 20.75 -5.90
CA PRO A 78 -6.10 20.66 -4.45
C PRO A 78 -6.68 19.38 -3.81
N VAL A 79 -7.81 18.88 -4.32
CA VAL A 79 -8.43 17.64 -3.86
C VAL A 79 -7.54 16.43 -4.14
N THR A 80 -6.93 16.35 -5.31
CA THR A 80 -6.00 15.27 -5.68
C THR A 80 -4.75 15.32 -4.82
N ILE A 81 -4.19 16.51 -4.59
CA ILE A 81 -3.03 16.69 -3.70
C ILE A 81 -3.36 16.22 -2.29
N LEU A 82 -4.52 16.64 -1.73
CA LEU A 82 -4.96 16.22 -0.41
C LEU A 82 -5.15 14.69 -0.34
N PHE A 83 -5.76 14.10 -1.37
CA PHE A 83 -5.92 12.65 -1.49
C PHE A 83 -4.56 11.94 -1.49
N ASN A 84 -3.59 12.41 -2.26
CA ASN A 84 -2.24 11.81 -2.34
C ASN A 84 -1.48 11.93 -1.01
N ILE A 85 -1.66 13.03 -0.26
CA ILE A 85 -1.14 13.15 1.11
C ILE A 85 -1.76 12.10 2.03
N LEU A 86 -3.09 11.91 1.96
CA LEU A 86 -3.80 10.90 2.75
C LEU A 86 -3.29 9.49 2.41
N VAL A 87 -3.12 9.18 1.12
CA VAL A 87 -2.54 7.91 0.66
C VAL A 87 -1.14 7.69 1.21
N LEU A 88 -0.29 8.73 1.18
CA LEU A 88 1.07 8.66 1.73
C LEU A 88 1.04 8.28 3.22
N VAL A 89 0.21 8.97 4.01
CA VAL A 89 0.06 8.68 5.45
C VAL A 89 -0.47 7.26 5.67
N ALA A 90 -1.48 6.84 4.89
CA ALA A 90 -2.04 5.50 4.97
C ALA A 90 -0.99 4.42 4.62
N THR A 91 -0.18 4.63 3.59
CA THR A 91 0.89 3.71 3.17
C THR A 91 1.98 3.60 4.23
N LEU A 92 2.41 4.72 4.80
CA LEU A 92 3.41 4.72 5.88
C LEU A 92 2.89 3.98 7.12
N TYR A 93 1.64 4.23 7.53
CA TYR A 93 1.01 3.52 8.64
C TYR A 93 0.91 2.01 8.36
N HIS A 94 0.49 1.63 7.15
CA HIS A 94 0.41 0.24 6.71
C HIS A 94 1.78 -0.44 6.77
N ALA A 95 2.80 0.15 6.16
CA ALA A 95 4.15 -0.39 6.15
C ALA A 95 4.71 -0.54 7.57
N PHE A 96 4.61 0.51 8.41
CA PHE A 96 5.08 0.48 9.78
C PHE A 96 4.44 -0.66 10.59
N THR A 97 3.13 -0.81 10.51
CA THR A 97 2.41 -1.85 11.26
C THR A 97 2.72 -3.25 10.75
N TRP A 98 2.86 -3.43 9.43
CA TRP A 98 3.22 -4.71 8.83
C TRP A 98 4.65 -5.15 9.13
N PHE A 99 5.63 -4.25 9.03
CA PHE A 99 7.03 -4.60 9.32
C PHE A 99 7.21 -5.10 10.75
N ASN A 100 6.50 -4.50 11.71
CA ASN A 100 6.53 -4.95 13.09
C ASN A 100 5.74 -6.26 13.36
N LEU A 101 4.79 -6.59 12.48
CA LEU A 101 4.01 -7.82 12.59
C LEU A 101 4.67 -9.03 11.89
N MET A 102 5.40 -8.80 10.80
CA MET A 102 6.00 -9.86 9.97
C MET A 102 6.81 -10.89 10.74
N PRO A 103 7.72 -10.53 11.68
CA PRO A 103 8.48 -11.53 12.42
C PRO A 103 7.63 -12.40 13.35
N LYS A 104 6.46 -11.92 13.73
CA LYS A 104 5.49 -12.68 14.55
C LYS A 104 4.71 -13.69 13.70
N ALA A 105 4.45 -13.34 12.43
CA ALA A 105 3.73 -14.18 11.48
C ALA A 105 4.63 -15.21 10.78
N GLN A 106 5.87 -14.83 10.49
CA GLN A 106 6.83 -15.68 9.78
C GLN A 106 8.09 -15.87 10.60
N ARG A 107 8.33 -17.12 11.01
CA ARG A 107 9.56 -17.52 11.71
C ARG A 107 10.61 -17.90 10.68
N VAL A 108 11.67 -17.10 10.57
CA VAL A 108 12.79 -17.35 9.66
C VAL A 108 13.87 -18.18 10.39
N ILE A 109 14.19 -19.35 9.83
CA ILE A 109 15.24 -20.23 10.37
C ILE A 109 16.42 -20.22 9.40
N ILE A 110 17.59 -19.81 9.88
CA ILE A 110 18.84 -19.79 9.12
C ILE A 110 19.84 -20.72 9.82
N LYS A 111 20.39 -21.69 9.09
CA LYS A 111 21.37 -22.68 9.63
C LYS A 111 20.91 -23.32 10.94
N ASN A 112 19.67 -23.80 11.01
CA ASN A 112 19.04 -24.40 12.17
C ASN A 112 18.92 -23.48 13.42
N LYS A 113 19.09 -22.17 13.25
CA LYS A 113 18.86 -21.18 14.31
C LYS A 113 17.71 -20.25 13.92
N LEU A 114 16.82 -19.98 14.88
CA LEU A 114 15.76 -19.02 14.70
C LEU A 114 16.37 -17.62 14.63
N LEU A 115 16.10 -16.88 13.55
CA LEU A 115 16.51 -15.49 13.40
C LEU A 115 15.70 -14.61 14.37
N ASP A 116 16.39 -13.76 15.15
CA ASP A 116 15.69 -12.78 15.98
C ASP A 116 14.90 -11.81 15.08
N GLY A 117 13.62 -11.65 15.39
CA GLY A 117 12.69 -10.81 14.63
C GLY A 117 13.16 -9.36 14.46
N LYS A 118 14.00 -8.86 15.35
CA LYS A 118 14.57 -7.51 15.27
C LYS A 118 15.42 -7.32 14.01
N TYR A 119 16.26 -8.27 13.67
CA TYR A 119 17.09 -8.19 12.44
C TYR A 119 16.24 -8.21 11.18
N PHE A 120 15.14 -8.97 11.21
CA PHE A 120 14.20 -9.00 10.10
C PHE A 120 13.51 -7.65 9.89
N VAL A 121 13.06 -7.02 10.98
CA VAL A 121 12.44 -5.68 10.93
C VAL A 121 13.43 -4.64 10.44
N ILE A 122 14.67 -4.65 10.95
CA ILE A 122 15.73 -3.72 10.52
C ILE A 122 16.01 -3.89 9.02
N ALA A 123 16.08 -5.12 8.53
CA ALA A 123 16.31 -5.41 7.11
C ALA A 123 15.18 -4.85 6.22
N LEU A 124 13.91 -4.96 6.65
CA LEU A 124 12.77 -4.41 5.91
C LEU A 124 12.83 -2.88 5.84
N TYR A 125 13.13 -2.20 6.96
CA TYR A 125 13.28 -0.74 6.95
C TYR A 125 14.47 -0.29 6.10
N ALA A 126 15.63 -0.96 6.23
CA ALA A 126 16.81 -0.66 5.44
C ALA A 126 16.55 -0.83 3.94
N LEU A 127 15.87 -1.91 3.54
CA LEU A 127 15.49 -2.15 2.15
C LEU A 127 14.54 -1.05 1.65
N THR A 128 13.53 -0.66 2.44
CA THR A 128 12.59 0.39 2.07
C THR A 128 13.30 1.73 1.87
N ILE A 129 14.20 2.11 2.78
CA ILE A 129 14.99 3.34 2.68
C ILE A 129 15.88 3.30 1.43
N LEU A 130 16.56 2.18 1.18
CA LEU A 130 17.44 2.01 0.02
C LEU A 130 16.65 2.16 -1.29
N VAL A 131 15.51 1.49 -1.42
CA VAL A 131 14.65 1.58 -2.61
C VAL A 131 14.11 3.01 -2.79
N THR A 132 13.73 3.67 -1.69
CA THR A 132 13.25 5.06 -1.75
C THR A 132 14.34 6.02 -2.22
N ILE A 133 15.57 5.89 -1.67
CA ILE A 133 16.71 6.71 -2.09
C ILE A 133 17.06 6.43 -3.55
N PHE A 134 17.11 5.15 -3.96
CA PHE A 134 17.37 4.78 -5.34
C PHE A 134 16.33 5.38 -6.30
N GLY A 135 15.04 5.25 -5.98
CA GLY A 135 13.98 5.85 -6.79
C GLY A 135 14.06 7.38 -6.85
N ALA A 136 14.38 8.03 -5.73
CA ALA A 136 14.58 9.47 -5.70
C ALA A 136 15.78 9.90 -6.54
N VAL A 137 16.91 9.19 -6.45
CA VAL A 137 18.10 9.48 -7.27
C VAL A 137 17.77 9.33 -8.76
N CYS A 138 17.10 8.25 -9.16
CA CYS A 138 16.68 8.07 -10.55
C CYS A 138 15.79 9.22 -11.01
N PHE A 139 14.79 9.58 -10.21
CA PHE A 139 13.88 10.68 -10.54
C PHE A 139 14.61 12.02 -10.71
N PHE A 140 15.51 12.37 -9.78
CA PHE A 140 16.23 13.65 -9.84
C PHE A 140 17.30 13.67 -10.92
N THR A 141 17.95 12.56 -11.23
CA THR A 141 18.93 12.51 -12.33
C THR A 141 18.25 12.65 -13.68
N ASP A 142 17.13 12.00 -13.93
CA ASP A 142 16.35 12.16 -15.15
C ASP A 142 15.76 13.56 -15.25
N PHE A 143 15.25 14.10 -14.13
CA PHE A 143 14.77 15.48 -14.06
C PHE A 143 15.88 16.48 -14.40
N LEU A 144 17.06 16.35 -13.80
CA LEU A 144 18.20 17.23 -14.09
C LEU A 144 18.67 17.09 -15.54
N TRP A 145 18.67 15.89 -16.10
CA TRP A 145 19.10 15.67 -17.48
C TRP A 145 18.16 16.34 -18.50
N ILE A 146 16.85 16.38 -18.22
CA ILE A 146 15.85 17.07 -19.03
C ILE A 146 16.07 18.60 -19.00
N PHE A 147 16.51 19.17 -17.86
CA PHE A 147 16.75 20.60 -17.73
C PHE A 147 18.13 21.06 -18.22
N LEU A 148 19.11 20.16 -18.29
CA LEU A 148 20.48 20.47 -18.72
C LEU A 148 20.69 20.26 -20.24
N LYS A 149 19.70 19.77 -20.96
CA LYS A 149 19.71 19.51 -22.40
C LYS A 149 18.87 20.51 -23.15
#